data_bf71554b538057eeaab16135cd4710c5
#
_entry.id   bf71554b538057eeaab16135cd4710c5
#
_cell.length_a   1.000
_cell.length_b   1.000
_cell.length_c   1.000
_cell.angle_alpha   90.00
_cell.angle_beta   90.00
_cell.angle_gamma   90.00
#
_symmetry.space_group_name_H-M   'P 1'
#
loop_
_entity.id
_entity.type
_entity.pdbx_description
1 polymer ?
#
loop_
_entity_poly.entity_id
_entity_poly.type
_entity_poly.pdbx_seq_one_letter_code
_entity_poly.pdbx_strand_id
1 'polypeptide(L)'
;MAFLNFIFQPKNELESGGRSAAPVQSDASEPEKTCPNCRKAVPVSVLWSNLNVCSCGYHFRMSARQRLRYLADKNSFEELFSDVETCDRLAFPHYMEKVETTRVSSRESEAVVCGTARIGGNECCLFLMEPRFMMGSMGAAVGERITRLFEYATYHRLPVVGVTVSGGARMQEGLFSLMQMAKTSGAVKRHSDAGLFYLPLLTDPTTGGVT
;
A
#
# COMPACT_ATOMS: atom_id res chain seq x y z
N MET A 1 -40.50 37.30 24.48
CA MET A 1 -39.24 36.81 23.89
C MET A 1 -38.62 35.75 24.82
N ALA A 2 -39.16 34.55 24.84
CA ALA A 2 -38.67 33.46 25.72
C ALA A 2 -38.95 32.10 25.08
N PHE A 3 -38.59 31.90 23.78
CA PHE A 3 -38.85 30.64 23.10
C PHE A 3 -37.68 30.11 22.26
N LEU A 4 -36.47 30.70 22.35
CA LEU A 4 -35.33 30.33 21.49
C LEU A 4 -34.15 29.72 22.21
N ASN A 5 -34.20 29.44 23.53
CA ASN A 5 -33.06 28.89 24.29
C ASN A 5 -33.13 27.39 24.52
N PHE A 6 -33.98 26.63 23.81
CA PHE A 6 -34.16 25.19 24.08
C PHE A 6 -33.53 24.28 23.01
N ILE A 7 -32.86 24.82 22.00
CA ILE A 7 -32.42 24.00 20.85
C ILE A 7 -30.93 23.71 20.81
N PHE A 8 -30.08 24.38 21.60
CA PHE A 8 -28.62 24.19 21.55
C PHE A 8 -27.96 24.07 22.94
N GLN A 9 -28.34 23.07 23.73
CA GLN A 9 -27.47 22.57 24.76
C GLN A 9 -27.11 21.11 24.46
N PRO A 10 -25.89 20.81 23.97
CA PRO A 10 -25.42 19.46 23.95
C PRO A 10 -25.30 18.98 25.39
N LYS A 11 -26.07 17.97 25.79
CA LYS A 11 -25.89 17.29 27.08
C LYS A 11 -24.52 16.63 27.05
N ASN A 12 -23.59 17.22 27.75
CA ASN A 12 -22.30 16.62 28.00
C ASN A 12 -22.49 15.50 29.05
N GLU A 13 -22.46 14.25 28.61
CA GLU A 13 -22.60 13.07 29.48
C GLU A 13 -21.47 12.92 30.50
N LEU A 14 -20.44 13.76 30.42
CA LEU A 14 -19.31 13.77 31.34
C LEU A 14 -19.55 14.55 32.63
N GLU A 15 -20.66 15.30 32.71
CA GLU A 15 -21.02 16.09 33.92
C GLU A 15 -22.06 15.42 34.84
N SER A 16 -22.65 14.30 34.44
CA SER A 16 -23.53 13.51 35.30
C SER A 16 -22.70 12.50 36.09
N GLY A 17 -22.47 12.83 37.36
CA GLY A 17 -21.61 12.11 38.28
C GLY A 17 -21.80 10.58 38.34
N GLY A 18 -20.67 9.91 38.39
CA GLY A 18 -20.47 8.70 39.19
C GLY A 18 -21.24 7.46 38.77
N ARG A 19 -20.95 6.87 37.60
CA ARG A 19 -20.99 5.43 37.49
C ARG A 19 -19.58 4.91 37.32
N SER A 20 -19.08 4.28 38.36
CA SER A 20 -17.93 3.39 38.35
C SER A 20 -18.12 2.44 37.16
N ALA A 21 -17.37 2.66 36.06
CA ALA A 21 -17.29 1.71 35.00
C ALA A 21 -16.67 0.44 35.58
N ALA A 22 -17.43 -0.63 35.67
CA ALA A 22 -16.87 -1.95 35.83
C ALA A 22 -15.78 -2.16 34.77
N PRO A 23 -14.66 -2.83 35.09
CA PRO A 23 -13.64 -3.09 34.10
C PRO A 23 -14.32 -3.87 32.96
N VAL A 24 -14.40 -3.26 31.79
CA VAL A 24 -14.75 -3.94 30.57
C VAL A 24 -13.62 -4.93 30.36
N GLN A 25 -13.86 -6.18 30.73
CA GLN A 25 -13.07 -7.29 30.23
C GLN A 25 -13.28 -7.27 28.72
N SER A 26 -12.35 -6.66 28.01
CA SER A 26 -12.24 -6.82 26.58
C SER A 26 -11.79 -8.27 26.34
N ASP A 27 -12.72 -9.18 26.20
CA ASP A 27 -12.53 -10.35 25.35
C ASP A 27 -12.35 -9.80 23.93
N ALA A 28 -11.18 -9.26 23.68
CA ALA A 28 -10.75 -8.91 22.33
C ALA A 28 -10.51 -10.23 21.61
N SER A 29 -11.59 -10.83 21.12
CA SER A 29 -11.51 -11.94 20.18
C SER A 29 -10.60 -11.49 19.04
N GLU A 30 -9.62 -12.34 18.72
CA GLU A 30 -8.69 -12.06 17.62
C GLU A 30 -9.47 -11.68 16.34
N PRO A 31 -9.03 -10.64 15.60
CA PRO A 31 -9.73 -10.27 14.38
C PRO A 31 -9.69 -11.40 13.35
N GLU A 32 -10.84 -11.69 12.76
CA GLU A 32 -11.03 -12.75 11.78
C GLU A 32 -11.35 -12.19 10.40
N LYS A 33 -10.99 -12.96 9.35
CA LYS A 33 -11.40 -12.70 7.98
C LYS A 33 -12.25 -13.85 7.44
N THR A 34 -13.41 -13.53 6.89
CA THR A 34 -14.23 -14.52 6.21
C THR A 34 -13.66 -14.85 4.83
N CYS A 35 -13.39 -16.10 4.58
CA CYS A 35 -12.93 -16.57 3.29
C CYS A 35 -14.06 -16.50 2.25
N PRO A 36 -13.87 -15.81 1.11
CA PRO A 36 -14.92 -15.69 0.09
C PRO A 36 -15.22 -17.02 -0.62
N ASN A 37 -14.26 -17.95 -0.64
CA ASN A 37 -14.42 -19.25 -1.29
C ASN A 37 -15.16 -20.26 -0.38
N CYS A 38 -14.64 -20.54 0.81
CA CYS A 38 -15.20 -21.55 1.70
C CYS A 38 -16.07 -20.98 2.82
N ARG A 39 -16.20 -19.65 2.92
CA ARG A 39 -16.99 -18.90 3.92
C ARG A 39 -16.62 -19.12 5.38
N LYS A 40 -15.52 -19.80 5.66
CA LYS A 40 -15.01 -19.96 7.02
C LYS A 40 -14.41 -18.65 7.53
N ALA A 41 -14.68 -18.31 8.78
CA ALA A 41 -13.93 -17.29 9.50
C ALA A 41 -12.55 -17.85 9.84
N VAL A 42 -11.51 -17.09 9.52
CA VAL A 42 -10.11 -17.49 9.72
C VAL A 42 -9.41 -16.40 10.53
N PRO A 43 -8.83 -16.71 11.69
CA PRO A 43 -8.06 -15.76 12.47
C PRO A 43 -6.93 -15.15 11.66
N VAL A 44 -6.67 -13.85 11.88
CA VAL A 44 -5.64 -13.12 11.12
C VAL A 44 -4.25 -13.68 11.40
N SER A 45 -3.97 -14.15 12.62
CA SER A 45 -2.70 -14.81 12.98
C SER A 45 -2.46 -16.08 12.15
N VAL A 46 -3.51 -16.90 11.96
CA VAL A 46 -3.44 -18.11 11.13
C VAL A 46 -3.19 -17.75 9.66
N LEU A 47 -3.84 -16.71 9.14
CA LEU A 47 -3.56 -16.23 7.78
C LEU A 47 -2.11 -15.75 7.65
N TRP A 48 -1.60 -15.01 8.62
CA TRP A 48 -0.23 -14.51 8.58
C TRP A 48 0.81 -15.64 8.66
N SER A 49 0.60 -16.67 9.48
CA SER A 49 1.51 -17.81 9.53
C SER A 49 1.48 -18.67 8.26
N ASN A 50 0.39 -18.60 7.48
CA ASN A 50 0.21 -19.35 6.23
C ASN A 50 0.23 -18.45 4.98
N LEU A 51 1.06 -17.40 4.95
CA LEU A 51 1.25 -16.50 3.79
C LEU A 51 -0.06 -15.95 3.21
N ASN A 52 -1.06 -15.65 4.06
CA ASN A 52 -2.40 -15.22 3.69
C ASN A 52 -3.20 -16.25 2.85
N VAL A 53 -2.89 -17.54 2.96
CA VAL A 53 -3.60 -18.61 2.27
C VAL A 53 -4.58 -19.28 3.24
N CYS A 54 -5.85 -19.40 2.83
CA CYS A 54 -6.86 -20.16 3.57
C CYS A 54 -6.60 -21.67 3.47
N SER A 55 -7.09 -22.43 4.44
CA SER A 55 -7.03 -23.91 4.40
C SER A 55 -7.73 -24.53 3.18
N CYS A 56 -8.62 -23.80 2.50
CA CYS A 56 -9.25 -24.23 1.25
C CYS A 56 -8.42 -23.90 -0.01
N GLY A 57 -7.22 -23.34 0.13
CA GLY A 57 -6.38 -22.91 -0.98
C GLY A 57 -6.66 -21.50 -1.51
N TYR A 58 -7.64 -20.76 -0.93
CA TYR A 58 -7.89 -19.39 -1.35
C TYR A 58 -6.80 -18.44 -0.86
N HIS A 59 -6.23 -17.63 -1.77
CA HIS A 59 -5.22 -16.62 -1.48
C HIS A 59 -5.87 -15.26 -1.20
N PHE A 60 -5.72 -14.76 0.01
CA PHE A 60 -6.11 -13.38 0.33
C PHE A 60 -5.07 -12.39 -0.18
N ARG A 61 -5.53 -11.22 -0.63
CA ARG A 61 -4.62 -10.14 -1.03
C ARG A 61 -3.76 -9.68 0.15
N MET A 62 -2.48 -9.48 -0.13
CA MET A 62 -1.51 -8.94 0.83
C MET A 62 -1.28 -7.45 0.58
N SER A 63 -1.11 -6.68 1.65
CA SER A 63 -0.60 -5.32 1.56
C SER A 63 0.90 -5.28 1.30
N ALA A 64 1.40 -4.11 0.84
CA ALA A 64 2.84 -3.89 0.66
C ALA A 64 3.64 -4.19 1.94
N ARG A 65 3.17 -3.69 3.11
CA ARG A 65 3.86 -3.92 4.39
C ARG A 65 3.81 -5.37 4.87
N GLN A 66 2.76 -6.14 4.51
CA GLN A 66 2.75 -7.58 4.79
C GLN A 66 3.79 -8.32 3.95
N ARG A 67 3.88 -8.01 2.64
CA ARG A 67 4.89 -8.60 1.75
C ARG A 67 6.31 -8.27 2.19
N LEU A 68 6.53 -7.03 2.62
CA LEU A 68 7.81 -6.60 3.17
C LEU A 68 8.27 -7.50 4.34
N ARG A 69 7.36 -7.83 5.26
CA ARG A 69 7.68 -8.70 6.41
C ARG A 69 8.06 -10.13 6.03
N TYR A 70 7.59 -10.61 4.88
CA TYR A 70 7.93 -11.96 4.40
C TYR A 70 9.20 -11.99 3.55
N LEU A 71 9.54 -10.88 2.89
CA LEU A 71 10.66 -10.84 1.95
C LEU A 71 11.93 -10.32 2.59
N ALA A 72 11.83 -9.21 3.34
CA ALA A 72 13.01 -8.54 3.87
C ALA A 72 13.45 -9.13 5.22
N ASP A 73 14.74 -9.13 5.45
CA ASP A 73 15.32 -9.45 6.74
C ASP A 73 14.83 -8.46 7.81
N LYS A 74 14.67 -8.94 9.04
CA LYS A 74 14.12 -8.14 10.13
C LYS A 74 14.92 -6.85 10.33
N ASN A 75 14.21 -5.71 10.38
CA ASN A 75 14.77 -4.37 10.60
C ASN A 75 15.79 -3.90 9.54
N SER A 76 15.79 -4.50 8.34
CA SER A 76 16.70 -4.11 7.26
C SER A 76 16.12 -3.09 6.29
N PHE A 77 14.81 -2.84 6.33
CA PHE A 77 14.15 -1.94 5.38
C PHE A 77 14.30 -0.48 5.77
N GLU A 78 14.76 0.32 4.81
CA GLU A 78 14.81 1.78 4.88
C GLU A 78 14.00 2.35 3.71
N GLU A 79 12.94 3.10 4.04
CA GLU A 79 12.02 3.66 3.04
C GLU A 79 12.64 4.86 2.32
N LEU A 80 12.53 4.90 1.00
CA LEU A 80 13.01 5.97 0.13
C LEU A 80 11.84 6.59 -0.66
N PHE A 81 11.97 7.89 -0.99
CA PHE A 81 11.08 8.63 -1.88
C PHE A 81 9.62 8.72 -1.40
N SER A 82 9.37 8.60 -0.10
CA SER A 82 8.03 8.76 0.49
C SER A 82 7.49 10.19 0.36
N ASP A 83 8.36 11.16 0.12
CA ASP A 83 8.06 12.57 -0.15
C ASP A 83 7.47 12.85 -1.53
N VAL A 84 7.57 11.88 -2.47
CA VAL A 84 6.98 12.00 -3.80
C VAL A 84 5.50 11.66 -3.73
N GLU A 85 4.64 12.66 -3.81
CA GLU A 85 3.20 12.52 -3.66
C GLU A 85 2.44 12.81 -4.95
N THR A 86 1.25 12.21 -5.04
CA THR A 86 0.30 12.49 -6.12
C THR A 86 -0.22 13.91 -6.04
N CYS A 87 -0.29 14.57 -7.19
CA CYS A 87 -0.97 15.85 -7.38
C CYS A 87 -1.97 15.76 -8.54
N ASP A 88 -3.05 16.52 -8.45
CA ASP A 88 -4.05 16.60 -9.53
C ASP A 88 -3.64 17.67 -10.55
N ARG A 89 -3.10 17.24 -11.68
CA ARG A 89 -2.67 18.13 -12.78
C ARG A 89 -3.78 18.43 -13.78
N LEU A 90 -4.86 17.64 -13.75
CA LEU A 90 -5.93 17.72 -14.74
C LEU A 90 -7.22 18.31 -14.14
N ALA A 91 -7.23 18.67 -12.86
CA ALA A 91 -8.43 19.07 -12.11
C ALA A 91 -9.56 18.04 -12.28
N PHE A 92 -9.23 16.74 -12.13
CA PHE A 92 -10.21 15.66 -12.30
C PHE A 92 -11.19 15.67 -11.11
N PRO A 93 -12.51 15.65 -11.36
CA PRO A 93 -13.50 15.75 -10.30
C PRO A 93 -13.30 14.70 -9.19
N HIS A 94 -13.29 15.15 -7.94
CA HIS A 94 -13.16 14.31 -6.73
C HIS A 94 -11.89 13.46 -6.64
N TYR A 95 -10.86 13.73 -7.45
CA TYR A 95 -9.66 12.90 -7.46
C TYR A 95 -8.85 13.03 -6.17
N MET A 96 -8.54 14.25 -5.73
CA MET A 96 -7.76 14.44 -4.49
C MET A 96 -8.52 13.99 -3.24
N GLU A 97 -9.85 14.17 -3.21
CA GLU A 97 -10.69 13.62 -2.13
C GLU A 97 -10.57 12.09 -2.05
N LYS A 98 -10.60 11.41 -3.20
CA LYS A 98 -10.39 9.96 -3.27
C LYS A 98 -8.99 9.55 -2.85
N VAL A 99 -7.95 10.31 -3.23
CA VAL A 99 -6.57 10.07 -2.81
C VAL A 99 -6.47 10.14 -1.28
N GLU A 100 -7.00 11.19 -0.64
CA GLU A 100 -6.95 11.35 0.81
C GLU A 100 -7.70 10.23 1.55
N THR A 101 -8.92 9.90 1.09
CA THR A 101 -9.68 8.77 1.65
C THR A 101 -8.90 7.46 1.55
N THR A 102 -8.19 7.28 0.44
CA THR A 102 -7.39 6.08 0.21
C THR A 102 -6.12 6.07 1.06
N ARG A 103 -5.46 7.21 1.27
CA ARG A 103 -4.32 7.33 2.20
C ARG A 103 -4.70 6.89 3.61
N VAL A 104 -5.83 7.38 4.11
CA VAL A 104 -6.33 7.00 5.45
C VAL A 104 -6.62 5.50 5.52
N SER A 105 -7.31 4.93 4.53
CA SER A 105 -7.76 3.53 4.56
C SER A 105 -6.61 2.53 4.32
N SER A 106 -5.65 2.85 3.46
CA SER A 106 -4.48 2.01 3.18
C SER A 106 -3.36 2.19 4.19
N ARG A 107 -3.27 3.37 4.83
CA ARG A 107 -2.16 3.84 5.67
C ARG A 107 -0.85 3.99 4.88
N GLU A 108 -0.96 4.24 3.58
CA GLU A 108 0.19 4.48 2.70
C GLU A 108 0.03 5.84 2.01
N SER A 109 1.14 6.50 1.74
CA SER A 109 1.14 7.80 1.05
C SER A 109 0.87 7.67 -0.45
N GLU A 110 1.14 6.48 -1.03
CA GLU A 110 0.93 6.19 -2.46
C GLU A 110 0.81 4.67 -2.71
N ALA A 111 0.44 4.28 -3.93
CA ALA A 111 0.24 2.88 -4.34
C ALA A 111 1.53 2.05 -4.46
N VAL A 112 2.67 2.59 -4.04
CA VAL A 112 3.95 1.89 -4.00
C VAL A 112 4.78 2.34 -2.80
N VAL A 113 5.41 1.37 -2.14
CA VAL A 113 6.44 1.57 -1.12
C VAL A 113 7.78 1.19 -1.72
N CYS A 114 8.75 2.11 -1.68
CA CYS A 114 10.10 1.93 -2.23
C CYS A 114 11.14 2.07 -1.12
N GLY A 115 12.24 1.32 -1.22
CA GLY A 115 13.32 1.45 -0.24
C GLY A 115 14.48 0.49 -0.51
N THR A 116 15.46 0.51 0.38
CA THR A 116 16.51 -0.50 0.45
C THR A 116 16.16 -1.55 1.50
N ALA A 117 16.63 -2.77 1.30
CA ALA A 117 16.42 -3.88 2.23
C ALA A 117 17.56 -4.90 2.11
N ARG A 118 17.55 -5.87 3.03
CA ARG A 118 18.30 -7.11 2.86
C ARG A 118 17.36 -8.28 2.70
N ILE A 119 17.71 -9.19 1.82
CA ILE A 119 17.01 -10.47 1.63
C ILE A 119 18.06 -11.60 1.77
N GLY A 120 17.94 -12.38 2.84
CA GLY A 120 18.93 -13.41 3.14
C GLY A 120 20.35 -12.86 3.32
N GLY A 121 20.50 -11.70 3.93
CA GLY A 121 21.77 -10.99 4.13
C GLY A 121 22.25 -10.16 2.93
N ASN A 122 21.65 -10.29 1.75
CA ASN A 122 22.07 -9.57 0.54
C ASN A 122 21.32 -8.25 0.41
N GLU A 123 22.05 -7.16 0.16
CA GLU A 123 21.47 -5.84 -0.04
C GLU A 123 20.79 -5.73 -1.41
N CYS A 124 19.61 -5.11 -1.43
CA CYS A 124 18.85 -4.86 -2.63
C CYS A 124 17.98 -3.60 -2.50
N CYS A 125 17.56 -3.07 -3.63
CA CYS A 125 16.44 -2.12 -3.69
C CYS A 125 15.14 -2.90 -3.84
N LEU A 126 14.09 -2.44 -3.16
CA LEU A 126 12.81 -3.13 -3.11
C LEU A 126 11.67 -2.15 -3.39
N PHE A 127 10.76 -2.48 -4.31
CA PHE A 127 9.47 -1.80 -4.42
C PHE A 127 8.32 -2.78 -4.28
N LEU A 128 7.29 -2.35 -3.58
CA LEU A 128 6.11 -3.15 -3.24
C LEU A 128 4.87 -2.33 -3.55
N MET A 129 4.06 -2.76 -4.52
CA MET A 129 2.82 -2.08 -4.84
C MET A 129 1.73 -2.43 -3.82
N GLU A 130 0.90 -1.42 -3.47
CA GLU A 130 -0.18 -1.53 -2.48
C GLU A 130 -1.56 -1.63 -3.14
N PRO A 131 -2.20 -2.80 -3.12
CA PRO A 131 -3.49 -2.99 -3.79
C PRO A 131 -4.64 -2.20 -3.14
N ARG A 132 -4.53 -1.83 -1.87
CA ARG A 132 -5.56 -1.05 -1.18
C ARG A 132 -5.51 0.43 -1.54
N PHE A 133 -4.38 0.91 -2.10
CA PHE A 133 -4.29 2.26 -2.63
C PHE A 133 -4.72 2.27 -4.10
N MET A 134 -5.97 2.63 -4.37
CA MET A 134 -6.56 2.72 -5.72
C MET A 134 -6.23 1.50 -6.61
N MET A 135 -6.32 0.27 -6.04
CA MET A 135 -5.97 -1.00 -6.70
C MET A 135 -4.52 -1.07 -7.22
N GLY A 136 -3.59 -0.40 -6.57
CA GLY A 136 -2.20 -0.38 -7.02
C GLY A 136 -1.99 0.35 -8.36
N SER A 137 -2.90 1.25 -8.75
CA SER A 137 -2.83 1.88 -10.07
C SER A 137 -1.58 2.74 -10.22
N MET A 138 -0.94 2.66 -11.40
CA MET A 138 0.23 3.44 -11.74
C MET A 138 -0.16 4.88 -12.08
N GLY A 139 0.10 5.80 -11.14
CA GLY A 139 0.05 7.24 -11.34
C GLY A 139 1.44 7.85 -11.53
N ALA A 140 1.51 9.15 -11.73
CA ALA A 140 2.76 9.88 -11.93
C ALA A 140 3.72 9.73 -10.74
N ALA A 141 3.21 9.78 -9.51
CA ALA A 141 4.01 9.59 -8.30
C ALA A 141 4.55 8.16 -8.18
N VAL A 142 3.73 7.15 -8.50
CA VAL A 142 4.16 5.74 -8.52
C VAL A 142 5.31 5.54 -9.51
N GLY A 143 5.14 6.00 -10.75
CA GLY A 143 6.17 5.89 -11.77
C GLY A 143 7.44 6.67 -11.42
N GLU A 144 7.32 7.83 -10.77
CA GLU A 144 8.46 8.60 -10.28
C GLU A 144 9.22 7.86 -9.19
N ARG A 145 8.54 7.33 -8.17
CA ARG A 145 9.16 6.54 -7.08
C ARG A 145 9.92 5.34 -7.62
N ILE A 146 9.30 4.56 -8.51
CA ILE A 146 9.93 3.39 -9.14
C ILE A 146 11.14 3.81 -9.98
N THR A 147 11.01 4.87 -10.79
CA THR A 147 12.12 5.38 -11.61
C THR A 147 13.30 5.79 -10.74
N ARG A 148 13.08 6.61 -9.71
CA ARG A 148 14.14 7.02 -8.76
C ARG A 148 14.77 5.83 -8.04
N LEU A 149 13.99 4.80 -7.73
CA LEU A 149 14.53 3.59 -7.11
C LEU A 149 15.50 2.86 -8.06
N PHE A 150 15.15 2.72 -9.35
CA PHE A 150 16.06 2.13 -10.33
C PHE A 150 17.29 2.98 -10.58
N GLU A 151 17.17 4.30 -10.58
CA GLU A 151 18.32 5.22 -10.70
C GLU A 151 19.23 5.11 -9.47
N TYR A 152 18.66 5.08 -8.27
CA TYR A 152 19.39 4.84 -7.03
C TYR A 152 20.09 3.47 -7.04
N ALA A 153 19.37 2.41 -7.41
CA ALA A 153 19.92 1.06 -7.50
C ALA A 153 21.07 0.97 -8.51
N THR A 154 20.94 1.65 -9.66
CA THR A 154 21.99 1.70 -10.67
C THR A 154 23.25 2.41 -10.16
N TYR A 155 23.06 3.54 -9.49
CA TYR A 155 24.18 4.30 -8.91
C TYR A 155 24.92 3.50 -7.81
N HIS A 156 24.18 2.83 -6.93
CA HIS A 156 24.74 2.03 -5.84
C HIS A 156 25.09 0.59 -6.24
N ARG A 157 24.88 0.22 -7.52
CA ARG A 157 25.11 -1.12 -8.07
C ARG A 157 24.38 -2.23 -7.33
N LEU A 158 23.14 -1.96 -6.91
CA LEU A 158 22.27 -2.90 -6.19
C LEU A 158 21.29 -3.58 -7.15
N PRO A 159 20.94 -4.85 -6.90
CA PRO A 159 19.82 -5.49 -7.60
C PRO A 159 18.49 -4.86 -7.14
N VAL A 160 17.46 -4.97 -8.00
CA VAL A 160 16.11 -4.54 -7.67
C VAL A 160 15.18 -5.75 -7.59
N VAL A 161 14.37 -5.81 -6.53
CA VAL A 161 13.25 -6.77 -6.41
C VAL A 161 11.97 -5.96 -6.41
N GLY A 162 11.06 -6.28 -7.34
CA GLY A 162 9.80 -5.57 -7.49
C GLY A 162 8.60 -6.50 -7.30
N VAL A 163 7.68 -6.13 -6.39
CA VAL A 163 6.42 -6.87 -6.24
C VAL A 163 5.30 -6.03 -6.83
N THR A 164 4.75 -6.49 -7.93
CA THR A 164 3.70 -5.79 -8.65
C THR A 164 2.32 -6.31 -8.29
N VAL A 165 1.40 -5.38 -8.07
CA VAL A 165 -0.04 -5.62 -7.99
C VAL A 165 -0.73 -4.36 -8.49
N SER A 166 -1.43 -4.43 -9.62
CA SER A 166 -2.01 -3.23 -10.22
C SER A 166 -3.20 -3.52 -11.12
N GLY A 167 -4.21 -2.67 -11.00
CA GLY A 167 -5.31 -2.58 -11.96
C GLY A 167 -4.96 -1.83 -13.26
N GLY A 168 -3.72 -1.32 -13.41
CA GLY A 168 -3.23 -0.62 -14.59
C GLY A 168 -2.94 0.87 -14.37
N ALA A 169 -2.93 1.64 -15.45
CA ALA A 169 -2.70 3.08 -15.42
C ALA A 169 -3.82 3.82 -14.67
N ARG A 170 -3.47 4.85 -13.89
CA ARG A 170 -4.42 5.65 -13.12
C ARG A 170 -5.21 6.60 -14.02
N MET A 171 -6.48 6.26 -14.28
CA MET A 171 -7.33 6.96 -15.26
C MET A 171 -7.48 8.46 -14.95
N GLN A 172 -7.53 8.86 -13.68
CA GLN A 172 -7.69 10.25 -13.26
C GLN A 172 -6.52 11.15 -13.69
N GLU A 173 -5.36 10.55 -13.94
CA GLU A 173 -4.16 11.27 -14.39
C GLU A 173 -3.97 11.22 -15.92
N GLY A 174 -4.90 10.58 -16.65
CA GLY A 174 -4.92 10.57 -18.12
C GLY A 174 -3.59 10.16 -18.74
N LEU A 175 -3.07 10.95 -19.68
CA LEU A 175 -1.83 10.68 -20.39
C LEU A 175 -0.60 10.65 -19.46
N PHE A 176 -0.61 11.40 -18.34
CA PHE A 176 0.51 11.37 -17.39
C PHE A 176 0.74 9.98 -16.80
N SER A 177 -0.33 9.24 -16.53
CA SER A 177 -0.23 7.85 -16.04
C SER A 177 0.30 6.90 -17.12
N LEU A 178 -0.13 7.07 -18.37
CA LEU A 178 0.36 6.24 -19.48
C LEU A 178 1.85 6.45 -19.76
N MET A 179 2.34 7.69 -19.65
CA MET A 179 3.75 8.01 -19.86
C MET A 179 4.67 7.41 -18.78
N GLN A 180 4.13 6.97 -17.63
CA GLN A 180 4.94 6.29 -16.62
C GLN A 180 5.46 4.94 -17.11
N MET A 181 4.75 4.23 -17.99
CA MET A 181 5.24 2.99 -18.60
C MET A 181 6.56 3.22 -19.37
N ALA A 182 6.62 4.28 -20.21
CA ALA A 182 7.83 4.63 -20.92
C ALA A 182 8.98 5.03 -19.98
N LYS A 183 8.64 5.77 -18.91
CA LYS A 183 9.60 6.26 -17.92
C LYS A 183 10.22 5.12 -17.11
N THR A 184 9.41 4.23 -16.55
CA THR A 184 9.87 3.09 -15.75
C THR A 184 10.63 2.07 -16.60
N SER A 185 10.15 1.73 -17.79
CA SER A 185 10.86 0.81 -18.70
C SER A 185 12.21 1.35 -19.14
N GLY A 186 12.32 2.66 -19.38
CA GLY A 186 13.60 3.32 -19.63
C GLY A 186 14.58 3.23 -18.47
N ALA A 187 14.10 3.35 -17.21
CA ALA A 187 14.92 3.19 -16.03
C ALA A 187 15.38 1.73 -15.84
N VAL A 188 14.48 0.77 -16.02
CA VAL A 188 14.79 -0.67 -16.01
C VAL A 188 15.85 -1.01 -17.06
N LYS A 189 15.72 -0.46 -18.28
CA LYS A 189 16.69 -0.69 -19.35
C LYS A 189 18.09 -0.19 -18.96
N ARG A 190 18.19 1.04 -18.42
CA ARG A 190 19.50 1.58 -17.96
C ARG A 190 20.12 0.72 -16.85
N HIS A 191 19.31 0.25 -15.91
CA HIS A 191 19.75 -0.64 -14.84
C HIS A 191 20.27 -1.98 -15.40
N SER A 192 19.55 -2.57 -16.36
CA SER A 192 19.96 -3.79 -17.06
C SER A 192 21.26 -3.59 -17.86
N ASP A 193 21.41 -2.46 -18.58
CA ASP A 193 22.61 -2.12 -19.33
C ASP A 193 23.86 -1.94 -18.43
N ALA A 194 23.65 -1.55 -17.17
CA ALA A 194 24.69 -1.52 -16.16
C ALA A 194 25.08 -2.93 -15.64
N GLY A 195 24.48 -4.00 -16.17
CA GLY A 195 24.73 -5.39 -15.78
C GLY A 195 24.14 -5.77 -14.44
N LEU A 196 23.05 -5.10 -14.02
CA LEU A 196 22.42 -5.32 -12.72
C LEU A 196 21.16 -6.16 -12.87
N PHE A 197 20.84 -6.89 -11.79
CA PHE A 197 19.75 -7.85 -11.78
C PHE A 197 18.43 -7.20 -11.33
N TYR A 198 17.34 -7.49 -12.05
CA TYR A 198 15.98 -7.13 -11.66
C TYR A 198 15.11 -8.37 -11.59
N LEU A 199 14.45 -8.59 -10.45
CA LEU A 199 13.50 -9.68 -10.23
C LEU A 199 12.09 -9.14 -10.03
N PRO A 200 11.21 -9.21 -11.05
CA PRO A 200 9.79 -8.89 -10.89
C PRO A 200 9.03 -10.10 -10.30
N LEU A 201 8.23 -9.85 -9.27
CA LEU A 201 7.26 -10.80 -8.71
C LEU A 201 5.87 -10.32 -9.09
N LEU A 202 5.28 -10.95 -10.09
CA LEU A 202 3.94 -10.61 -10.57
C LEU A 202 2.89 -11.24 -9.67
N THR A 203 1.96 -10.42 -9.15
CA THR A 203 0.87 -10.91 -8.29
C THR A 203 -0.50 -10.50 -8.83
N ASP A 204 -1.58 -11.07 -8.30
CA ASP A 204 -2.94 -10.83 -8.77
C ASP A 204 -3.58 -9.57 -8.15
N PRO A 205 -4.12 -8.66 -8.99
CA PRO A 205 -3.92 -8.54 -10.44
C PRO A 205 -2.63 -7.81 -10.80
N THR A 206 -2.00 -8.15 -11.93
CA THR A 206 -0.98 -7.32 -12.58
C THR A 206 -1.36 -7.15 -14.03
N THR A 207 -1.81 -5.96 -14.40
CA THR A 207 -2.31 -5.67 -15.76
C THR A 207 -1.24 -5.02 -16.63
N GLY A 208 -1.46 -5.04 -17.98
CA GLY A 208 -0.49 -4.69 -19.00
C GLY A 208 0.19 -3.32 -18.90
N GLY A 209 -0.33 -2.39 -18.08
CA GLY A 209 0.33 -1.10 -17.84
C GLY A 209 1.44 -1.13 -16.79
N VAL A 210 1.72 -2.31 -16.20
CA VAL A 210 2.67 -2.46 -15.06
C VAL A 210 3.60 -3.67 -15.24
N THR A 211 3.27 -4.57 -16.14
CA THR A 211 4.09 -5.77 -16.47
C THR A 211 5.35 -5.42 -17.23
#